data_1181bef7c1e72407e63880c6bd0bb7f1
#
_entry.id   1181bef7c1e72407e63880c6bd0bb7f1
#
_cell.length_a   1.000
_cell.length_b   1.000
_cell.length_c   1.000
_cell.angle_alpha   90.00
_cell.angle_beta   90.00
_cell.angle_gamma   90.00
#
_symmetry.space_group_name_H-M   'P 1'
#
loop_
_entity.id
_entity.type
_entity.pdbx_description
1 polymer ?
#
loop_
_entity_poly.entity_id
_entity_poly.type
_entity_poly.pdbx_seq_one_letter_code
_entity_poly.pdbx_strand_id
1 'polypeptide(L)'
;VYGIQGIPRSIGVIQPILLFLSMLSTRIIIKFLFLPNYKKKIKTNVLIYGAGSAGRQLLTSLESNLEMKVVGFLDDDPQFHRQKILGQTVYDPLNIEKLIHKKSIDLVLLALPSITRQKRNQIINNLNKHKLIVKTLPSVQDIVEGKVSVSDIKDLTIDDLLNREQVKPNLELLSKNITSKVVMVTG
;
A
#
# COMPACT_ATOMS: atom_id res chain seq x y z
N VAL A 1 -32.48 45.55 49.32
CA VAL A 1 -31.70 44.35 49.53
C VAL A 1 -32.70 43.20 49.65
N TYR A 2 -33.04 42.51 48.54
CA TYR A 2 -33.93 41.36 48.60
C TYR A 2 -33.11 40.16 49.11
N GLY A 3 -33.25 39.82 50.39
CA GLY A 3 -32.73 38.58 50.94
C GLY A 3 -33.46 37.41 50.37
N ILE A 4 -32.74 36.56 49.64
CA ILE A 4 -33.24 35.27 49.12
C ILE A 4 -33.32 34.35 50.34
N GLN A 5 -34.44 34.42 51.07
CA GLN A 5 -34.74 33.45 52.12
C GLN A 5 -35.32 32.20 51.49
N GLY A 6 -34.68 31.08 51.68
CA GLY A 6 -35.20 29.75 51.27
C GLY A 6 -34.35 28.90 50.39
N ILE A 7 -33.11 29.29 50.02
CA ILE A 7 -32.24 28.43 49.24
C ILE A 7 -31.47 27.51 50.21
N PRO A 8 -31.68 26.20 50.14
CA PRO A 8 -30.91 25.24 50.93
C PRO A 8 -29.41 25.39 50.66
N ARG A 9 -28.59 25.39 51.69
CA ARG A 9 -27.12 25.49 51.57
C ARG A 9 -26.50 24.41 50.66
N SER A 10 -27.19 23.29 50.53
CA SER A 10 -26.80 22.19 49.58
C SER A 10 -26.79 22.61 48.11
N ILE A 11 -27.60 23.61 47.71
CA ILE A 11 -27.64 24.08 46.31
C ILE A 11 -26.31 24.73 45.93
N GLY A 12 -25.64 25.42 46.86
CA GLY A 12 -24.32 26.04 46.64
C GLY A 12 -23.22 25.04 46.35
N VAL A 13 -23.39 23.77 46.76
CA VAL A 13 -22.42 22.69 46.49
C VAL A 13 -22.85 21.86 45.25
N ILE A 14 -24.15 21.59 45.10
CA ILE A 14 -24.68 20.75 44.04
C ILE A 14 -24.59 21.45 42.67
N GLN A 15 -24.84 22.76 42.65
CA GLN A 15 -24.85 23.54 41.40
C GLN A 15 -23.50 23.54 40.67
N PRO A 16 -22.34 23.80 41.29
CA PRO A 16 -21.04 23.71 40.60
C PRO A 16 -20.69 22.30 40.14
N ILE A 17 -21.10 21.28 40.89
CA ILE A 17 -20.89 19.88 40.52
C ILE A 17 -21.69 19.54 39.24
N LEU A 18 -22.96 19.96 39.18
CA LEU A 18 -23.80 19.75 37.98
C LEU A 18 -23.26 20.51 36.76
N LEU A 19 -22.77 21.74 36.94
CA LEU A 19 -22.15 22.52 35.88
C LEU A 19 -20.87 21.82 35.37
N PHE A 20 -20.04 21.32 36.26
CA PHE A 20 -18.82 20.58 35.89
C PHE A 20 -19.14 19.29 35.13
N LEU A 21 -20.12 18.51 35.59
CA LEU A 21 -20.60 17.29 34.90
C LEU A 21 -21.20 17.63 33.53
N SER A 22 -21.98 18.70 33.41
CA SER A 22 -22.54 19.18 32.15
C SER A 22 -21.43 19.58 31.18
N MET A 23 -20.40 20.28 31.65
CA MET A 23 -19.26 20.70 30.83
C MET A 23 -18.42 19.49 30.35
N LEU A 24 -18.23 18.47 31.19
CA LEU A 24 -17.57 17.23 30.82
C LEU A 24 -18.41 16.45 29.81
N SER A 25 -19.72 16.34 30.06
CA SER A 25 -20.62 15.60 29.17
C SER A 25 -20.70 16.23 27.78
N THR A 26 -20.79 17.56 27.69
CA THR A 26 -20.78 18.25 26.39
C THR A 26 -19.46 18.04 25.63
N ARG A 27 -18.31 18.04 26.31
CA ARG A 27 -17.01 17.72 25.67
C ARG A 27 -16.98 16.30 25.15
N ILE A 28 -17.52 15.33 25.90
CA ILE A 28 -17.56 13.92 25.47
C ILE A 28 -18.51 13.76 24.28
N ILE A 29 -19.69 14.39 24.32
CA ILE A 29 -20.69 14.35 23.25
C ILE A 29 -20.13 15.00 21.99
N ILE A 30 -19.52 16.18 22.09
CA ILE A 30 -18.87 16.85 20.96
C ILE A 30 -17.76 15.96 20.37
N LYS A 31 -16.93 15.38 21.23
CA LYS A 31 -15.87 14.46 20.80
C LYS A 31 -16.44 13.23 20.09
N PHE A 32 -17.58 12.71 20.53
CA PHE A 32 -18.25 11.56 19.92
C PHE A 32 -18.98 11.92 18.62
N LEU A 33 -19.59 13.10 18.54
CA LEU A 33 -20.31 13.58 17.35
C LEU A 33 -19.37 14.15 16.29
N PHE A 34 -18.32 14.86 16.69
CA PHE A 34 -17.37 15.54 15.80
C PHE A 34 -16.03 14.81 15.65
N LEU A 35 -15.73 13.77 16.46
CA LEU A 35 -14.77 12.82 15.94
C LEU A 35 -15.38 12.32 14.64
N PRO A 36 -14.79 12.68 13.48
CA PRO A 36 -15.23 12.04 12.26
C PRO A 36 -15.19 10.56 12.62
N ASN A 37 -16.30 9.85 12.39
CA ASN A 37 -16.23 8.43 12.22
C ASN A 37 -14.92 8.24 11.45
N TYR A 38 -13.89 7.82 12.17
CA TYR A 38 -12.74 7.24 11.51
C TYR A 38 -13.41 6.14 10.71
N LYS A 39 -13.92 6.52 9.54
CA LYS A 39 -14.40 5.59 8.54
C LYS A 39 -13.24 4.65 8.54
N LYS A 40 -13.47 3.46 9.06
CA LYS A 40 -12.50 2.37 9.04
C LYS A 40 -12.08 2.37 7.60
N LYS A 41 -11.01 3.18 7.29
CA LYS A 41 -10.58 3.43 5.92
C LYS A 41 -10.30 2.02 5.49
N ILE A 42 -11.10 1.50 4.57
CA ILE A 42 -11.04 0.10 4.17
C ILE A 42 -9.59 -0.06 3.76
N LYS A 43 -8.82 -0.66 4.66
CA LYS A 43 -7.40 -0.85 4.40
C LYS A 43 -7.33 -1.87 3.29
N THR A 44 -6.73 -1.49 2.18
CA THR A 44 -6.41 -2.40 1.09
C THR A 44 -5.53 -3.52 1.63
N ASN A 45 -6.00 -4.75 1.57
CA ASN A 45 -5.22 -5.91 2.02
C ASN A 45 -4.18 -6.26 0.95
N VAL A 46 -2.94 -6.18 1.33
CA VAL A 46 -1.79 -6.29 0.43
C VAL A 46 -1.00 -7.56 0.73
N LEU A 47 -0.68 -8.34 -0.29
CA LEU A 47 0.35 -9.38 -0.24
C LEU A 47 1.64 -8.84 -0.88
N ILE A 48 2.77 -9.18 -0.30
CA ILE A 48 4.08 -8.88 -0.87
C ILE A 48 4.62 -10.16 -1.51
N TYR A 49 4.90 -10.13 -2.80
CA TYR A 49 5.57 -11.23 -3.50
C TYR A 49 7.09 -11.05 -3.43
N GLY A 50 7.76 -11.96 -2.75
CA GLY A 50 9.17 -11.92 -2.39
C GLY A 50 9.37 -11.67 -0.89
N ALA A 51 9.86 -12.68 -0.17
CA ALA A 51 10.16 -12.64 1.27
C ALA A 51 11.62 -12.26 1.58
N GLY A 52 12.40 -11.91 0.55
CA GLY A 52 13.78 -11.47 0.63
C GLY A 52 13.97 -10.08 1.26
N SER A 53 15.15 -9.50 1.11
CA SER A 53 15.49 -8.18 1.67
C SER A 53 14.56 -7.06 1.18
N ALA A 54 14.28 -7.02 -0.12
CA ALA A 54 13.38 -6.01 -0.70
C ALA A 54 11.96 -6.09 -0.15
N GLY A 55 11.40 -7.31 -0.01
CA GLY A 55 10.08 -7.50 0.56
C GLY A 55 10.00 -7.08 2.03
N ARG A 56 11.05 -7.34 2.82
CA ARG A 56 11.13 -6.92 4.22
C ARG A 56 11.19 -5.39 4.35
N GLN A 57 12.00 -4.74 3.52
CA GLN A 57 12.07 -3.27 3.49
C GLN A 57 10.71 -2.66 3.11
N LEU A 58 10.04 -3.24 2.11
CA LEU A 58 8.71 -2.82 1.71
C LEU A 58 7.70 -2.95 2.85
N LEU A 59 7.69 -4.07 3.57
CA LEU A 59 6.83 -4.25 4.73
C LEU A 59 7.04 -3.14 5.76
N THR A 60 8.30 -2.88 6.15
CA THR A 60 8.65 -1.83 7.11
C THR A 60 8.18 -0.45 6.64
N SER A 61 8.34 -0.15 5.35
CA SER A 61 7.86 1.12 4.77
C SER A 61 6.33 1.23 4.78
N LEU A 62 5.62 0.11 4.64
CA LEU A 62 4.16 0.08 4.63
C LEU A 62 3.53 0.04 6.03
N GLU A 63 4.28 -0.28 7.09
CA GLU A 63 3.76 -0.31 8.46
C GLU A 63 3.21 1.05 8.92
N SER A 64 3.83 2.13 8.46
CA SER A 64 3.36 3.50 8.72
C SER A 64 2.19 3.95 7.82
N ASN A 65 1.87 3.17 6.79
CA ASN A 65 0.80 3.51 5.87
C ASN A 65 -0.58 3.17 6.46
N LEU A 66 -1.45 4.18 6.54
CA LEU A 66 -2.79 4.02 7.10
C LEU A 66 -3.79 3.38 6.10
N GLU A 67 -3.46 3.34 4.82
CA GLU A 67 -4.34 2.88 3.75
C GLU A 67 -4.12 1.42 3.36
N MET A 68 -2.90 0.91 3.58
CA MET A 68 -2.51 -0.44 3.20
C MET A 68 -2.27 -1.30 4.44
N LYS A 69 -2.69 -2.55 4.38
CA LYS A 69 -2.44 -3.55 5.41
C LYS A 69 -1.77 -4.76 4.79
N VAL A 70 -0.51 -4.99 5.11
CA VAL A 70 0.17 -6.21 4.67
C VAL A 70 -0.40 -7.40 5.45
N VAL A 71 -0.86 -8.42 4.73
CA VAL A 71 -1.48 -9.63 5.29
C VAL A 71 -0.59 -10.87 5.19
N GLY A 72 0.56 -10.75 4.52
CA GLY A 72 1.56 -11.80 4.40
C GLY A 72 2.48 -11.62 3.21
N PHE A 73 3.36 -12.60 3.04
CA PHE A 73 4.26 -12.73 1.90
C PHE A 73 3.89 -13.90 1.03
N LEU A 74 4.25 -13.84 -0.24
CA LEU A 74 4.34 -14.98 -1.17
C LEU A 74 5.79 -15.15 -1.56
N ASP A 75 6.29 -16.37 -1.61
CA ASP A 75 7.62 -16.66 -2.12
C ASP A 75 7.65 -18.02 -2.83
N ASP A 76 8.41 -18.10 -3.95
CA ASP A 76 8.58 -19.34 -4.70
C ASP A 76 9.51 -20.33 -3.96
N ASP A 77 10.37 -19.85 -3.06
CA ASP A 77 11.32 -20.67 -2.32
C ASP A 77 10.62 -21.41 -1.17
N PRO A 78 10.56 -22.76 -1.22
CA PRO A 78 9.94 -23.57 -0.18
C PRO A 78 10.55 -23.37 1.21
N GLN A 79 11.81 -22.92 1.29
CA GLN A 79 12.49 -22.69 2.55
C GLN A 79 11.81 -21.61 3.39
N PHE A 80 11.18 -20.63 2.76
CA PHE A 80 10.48 -19.55 3.46
C PHE A 80 9.03 -19.93 3.82
N HIS A 81 8.46 -20.96 3.23
CA HIS A 81 7.07 -21.30 3.42
C HIS A 81 6.75 -21.58 4.89
N ARG A 82 5.60 -21.06 5.35
CA ARG A 82 5.09 -21.16 6.73
C ARG A 82 5.94 -20.44 7.78
N GLN A 83 7.07 -19.87 7.42
CA GLN A 83 7.85 -19.04 8.34
C GLN A 83 7.14 -17.69 8.58
N LYS A 84 7.45 -17.08 9.72
CA LYS A 84 7.01 -15.72 10.03
C LYS A 84 8.20 -14.76 9.87
N ILE A 85 8.07 -13.81 8.98
CA ILE A 85 9.04 -12.75 8.74
C ILE A 85 8.42 -11.44 9.19
N LEU A 86 9.03 -10.75 10.16
CA LEU A 86 8.51 -9.52 10.75
C LEU A 86 7.02 -9.64 11.15
N GLY A 87 6.65 -10.76 11.76
CA GLY A 87 5.28 -11.04 12.21
C GLY A 87 4.30 -11.49 11.12
N GLN A 88 4.67 -11.42 9.83
CA GLN A 88 3.85 -11.84 8.70
C GLN A 88 4.22 -13.24 8.22
N THR A 89 3.23 -14.05 7.87
CA THR A 89 3.43 -15.43 7.40
C THR A 89 3.79 -15.44 5.91
N VAL A 90 4.74 -16.28 5.53
CA VAL A 90 5.07 -16.54 4.13
C VAL A 90 4.25 -17.72 3.62
N TYR A 91 3.59 -17.52 2.49
CA TYR A 91 2.72 -18.50 1.85
C TYR A 91 3.31 -18.96 0.52
N ASP A 92 2.94 -20.17 0.14
CA ASP A 92 3.21 -20.73 -1.16
C ASP A 92 2.29 -20.08 -2.22
N PRO A 93 2.83 -19.57 -3.34
CA PRO A 93 2.06 -18.99 -4.43
C PRO A 93 0.99 -19.93 -5.01
N LEU A 94 1.20 -21.25 -4.96
CA LEU A 94 0.23 -22.24 -5.41
C LEU A 94 -1.09 -22.20 -4.63
N ASN A 95 -1.07 -21.67 -3.41
CA ASN A 95 -2.24 -21.57 -2.55
C ASN A 95 -2.95 -20.20 -2.63
N ILE A 96 -2.64 -19.39 -3.64
CA ILE A 96 -3.11 -18.00 -3.72
C ILE A 96 -4.64 -17.89 -3.74
N GLU A 97 -5.35 -18.78 -4.43
CA GLU A 97 -6.82 -18.77 -4.47
C GLU A 97 -7.44 -18.86 -3.08
N LYS A 98 -6.95 -19.79 -2.27
CA LYS A 98 -7.44 -19.95 -0.89
C LYS A 98 -7.14 -18.72 -0.04
N LEU A 99 -6.02 -18.06 -0.29
CA LEU A 99 -5.62 -16.85 0.43
C LEU A 99 -6.50 -15.65 0.06
N ILE A 100 -6.83 -15.49 -1.22
CA ILE A 100 -7.70 -14.41 -1.71
C ILE A 100 -9.03 -14.45 -0.96
N HIS A 101 -9.68 -15.61 -0.91
CA HIS A 101 -10.95 -15.76 -0.22
C HIS A 101 -10.83 -15.62 1.30
N LYS A 102 -9.80 -16.20 1.90
CA LYS A 102 -9.63 -16.21 3.36
C LYS A 102 -9.23 -14.86 3.93
N LYS A 103 -8.44 -14.08 3.19
CA LYS A 103 -7.83 -12.83 3.66
C LYS A 103 -8.33 -11.59 2.92
N SER A 104 -9.26 -11.75 1.96
CA SER A 104 -9.80 -10.67 1.14
C SER A 104 -8.68 -9.80 0.57
N ILE A 105 -7.82 -10.41 -0.27
CA ILE A 105 -6.66 -9.75 -0.83
C ILE A 105 -7.09 -8.89 -2.02
N ASP A 106 -6.69 -7.63 -2.01
CA ASP A 106 -7.03 -6.66 -3.04
C ASP A 106 -5.85 -6.38 -3.97
N LEU A 107 -4.63 -6.43 -3.44
CA LEU A 107 -3.43 -5.96 -4.12
C LEU A 107 -2.24 -6.89 -3.84
N VAL A 108 -1.43 -7.14 -4.87
CA VAL A 108 -0.13 -7.82 -4.75
C VAL A 108 0.98 -6.86 -5.16
N LEU A 109 1.97 -6.67 -4.29
CA LEU A 109 3.16 -5.89 -4.56
C LEU A 109 4.33 -6.80 -4.86
N LEU A 110 4.95 -6.66 -6.04
CA LEU A 110 6.12 -7.43 -6.44
C LEU A 110 7.39 -6.79 -5.89
N ALA A 111 8.04 -7.46 -4.94
CA ALA A 111 9.30 -7.05 -4.32
C ALA A 111 10.47 -7.95 -4.76
N LEU A 112 10.63 -8.12 -6.07
CA LEU A 112 11.60 -9.02 -6.69
C LEU A 112 12.54 -8.25 -7.63
N PRO A 113 13.47 -7.43 -7.12
CA PRO A 113 14.33 -6.58 -7.96
C PRO A 113 15.29 -7.36 -8.84
N SER A 114 15.67 -8.56 -8.43
CA SER A 114 16.75 -9.35 -9.08
C SER A 114 16.26 -10.42 -10.06
N ILE A 115 14.95 -10.51 -10.31
CA ILE A 115 14.42 -11.52 -11.26
C ILE A 115 14.47 -11.03 -12.70
N THR A 116 14.59 -11.98 -13.61
CA THR A 116 14.50 -11.72 -15.05
C THR A 116 13.11 -11.21 -15.43
N ARG A 117 13.01 -10.38 -16.49
CA ARG A 117 11.73 -9.92 -17.04
C ARG A 117 10.80 -11.09 -17.36
N GLN A 118 11.34 -12.14 -17.93
CA GLN A 118 10.57 -13.33 -18.33
C GLN A 118 9.89 -13.98 -17.12
N LYS A 119 10.62 -14.20 -16.01
CA LYS A 119 10.06 -14.77 -14.78
C LYS A 119 9.06 -13.81 -14.13
N ARG A 120 9.33 -12.51 -14.16
CA ARG A 120 8.40 -11.48 -13.67
C ARG A 120 7.07 -11.56 -14.42
N ASN A 121 7.10 -11.62 -15.76
CA ASN A 121 5.90 -11.69 -16.57
C ASN A 121 5.11 -12.98 -16.33
N GLN A 122 5.79 -14.11 -16.09
CA GLN A 122 5.12 -15.35 -15.71
C GLN A 122 4.36 -15.21 -14.39
N ILE A 123 4.97 -14.59 -13.38
CA ILE A 123 4.33 -14.34 -12.09
C ILE A 123 3.12 -13.42 -12.26
N ILE A 124 3.28 -12.31 -12.98
CA ILE A 124 2.19 -11.36 -13.27
C ILE A 124 1.03 -12.05 -13.97
N ASN A 125 1.30 -12.81 -15.02
CA ASN A 125 0.27 -13.53 -15.77
C ASN A 125 -0.48 -14.55 -14.90
N ASN A 126 0.22 -15.23 -13.99
CA ASN A 126 -0.42 -16.14 -13.05
C ASN A 126 -1.30 -15.40 -12.05
N LEU A 127 -0.85 -14.27 -11.51
CA LEU A 127 -1.62 -13.46 -10.57
C LEU A 127 -2.86 -12.82 -11.24
N ASN A 128 -2.73 -12.35 -12.47
CA ASN A 128 -3.82 -11.75 -13.24
C ASN A 128 -4.99 -12.73 -13.51
N LYS A 129 -4.72 -14.04 -13.59
CA LYS A 129 -5.79 -15.06 -13.72
C LYS A 129 -6.79 -14.99 -12.54
N HIS A 130 -6.34 -14.53 -11.40
CA HIS A 130 -7.14 -14.40 -10.18
C HIS A 130 -7.78 -13.01 -10.00
N LYS A 131 -7.73 -12.15 -11.03
CA LYS A 131 -8.27 -10.77 -11.01
C LYS A 131 -7.69 -9.89 -9.90
N LEU A 132 -6.46 -10.15 -9.48
CA LEU A 132 -5.74 -9.33 -8.52
C LEU A 132 -5.09 -8.14 -9.21
N ILE A 133 -5.10 -7.00 -8.52
CA ILE A 133 -4.30 -5.85 -8.94
C ILE A 133 -2.84 -6.15 -8.58
N VAL A 134 -1.95 -6.12 -9.57
CA VAL A 134 -0.52 -6.34 -9.36
C VAL A 134 0.22 -5.04 -9.63
N LYS A 135 1.04 -4.61 -8.65
CA LYS A 135 1.91 -3.44 -8.80
C LYS A 135 3.36 -3.83 -8.56
N THR A 136 4.27 -3.24 -9.31
CA THR A 136 5.70 -3.49 -9.16
C THR A 136 6.36 -2.35 -8.40
N LEU A 137 7.35 -2.69 -7.59
CA LEU A 137 8.23 -1.68 -7.01
C LEU A 137 9.15 -1.11 -8.10
N PRO A 138 9.39 0.22 -8.05
CA PRO A 138 10.47 0.82 -8.82
C PRO A 138 11.80 0.11 -8.52
N SER A 139 12.71 0.08 -9.48
CA SER A 139 14.04 -0.49 -9.23
C SER A 139 14.77 0.32 -8.15
N VAL A 140 15.70 -0.33 -7.45
CA VAL A 140 16.54 0.35 -6.44
C VAL A 140 17.28 1.55 -7.08
N GLN A 141 17.61 1.46 -8.36
CA GLN A 141 18.23 2.56 -9.13
C GLN A 141 17.32 3.77 -9.26
N ASP A 142 16.03 3.57 -9.53
CA ASP A 142 15.05 4.66 -9.63
C ASP A 142 14.83 5.36 -8.27
N ILE A 143 14.98 4.62 -7.16
CA ILE A 143 14.85 5.16 -5.79
C ILE A 143 16.11 5.95 -5.40
N VAL A 144 17.30 5.43 -5.71
CA VAL A 144 18.58 6.08 -5.42
C VAL A 144 18.76 7.38 -6.20
N GLU A 145 18.24 7.42 -7.43
CA GLU A 145 18.26 8.64 -8.27
C GLU A 145 17.20 9.67 -7.85
N GLY A 146 16.44 9.42 -6.80
CA GLY A 146 15.42 10.34 -6.27
C GLY A 146 14.23 10.58 -7.20
N LYS A 147 14.11 9.78 -8.26
CA LYS A 147 13.05 9.93 -9.26
C LYS A 147 11.69 9.40 -8.81
N VAL A 148 11.67 8.55 -7.77
CA VAL A 148 10.44 7.86 -7.33
C VAL A 148 10.42 7.75 -5.81
N SER A 149 9.32 8.14 -5.20
CA SER A 149 8.99 7.90 -3.79
C SER A 149 8.29 6.54 -3.64
N VAL A 150 8.29 5.96 -2.43
CA VAL A 150 7.52 4.74 -2.12
C VAL A 150 6.01 4.93 -2.36
N SER A 151 5.54 6.18 -2.38
CA SER A 151 4.15 6.54 -2.76
C SER A 151 3.86 6.36 -4.26
N ASP A 152 4.89 6.28 -5.10
CA ASP A 152 4.77 6.17 -6.55
C ASP A 152 4.91 4.71 -7.03
N ILE A 153 4.21 3.80 -6.36
CA ILE A 153 4.15 2.39 -6.79
C ILE A 153 3.53 2.36 -8.19
N LYS A 154 4.36 2.06 -9.19
CA LYS A 154 3.95 2.07 -10.60
C LYS A 154 2.90 1.00 -10.87
N ASP A 155 1.83 1.39 -11.52
CA ASP A 155 0.96 0.46 -12.21
C ASP A 155 1.75 -0.24 -13.32
N LEU A 156 1.39 -1.48 -13.61
CA LEU A 156 2.01 -2.23 -14.71
C LEU A 156 1.90 -1.44 -16.00
N THR A 157 3.04 -1.09 -16.58
CA THR A 157 3.07 -0.40 -17.87
C THR A 157 2.66 -1.39 -18.97
N ILE A 158 2.00 -0.89 -20.01
CA ILE A 158 1.61 -1.70 -21.19
C ILE A 158 2.82 -2.45 -21.78
N ASP A 159 4.02 -1.87 -21.70
CA ASP A 159 5.27 -2.50 -22.13
C ASP A 159 5.63 -3.76 -21.34
N ASP A 160 5.29 -3.83 -20.05
CA ASP A 160 5.49 -5.02 -19.22
C ASP A 160 4.51 -6.16 -19.62
N LEU A 161 3.34 -5.80 -20.13
CA LEU A 161 2.32 -6.75 -20.59
C LEU A 161 2.58 -7.27 -22.00
N LEU A 162 3.21 -6.46 -22.86
CA LEU A 162 3.44 -6.81 -24.27
C LEU A 162 4.65 -7.71 -24.52
N ASN A 163 5.43 -8.02 -23.47
CA ASN A 163 6.60 -8.90 -23.57
C ASN A 163 7.62 -8.48 -24.65
N ARG A 164 7.62 -7.16 -25.01
CA ARG A 164 8.54 -6.62 -25.98
C ARG A 164 9.86 -6.27 -25.29
N GLU A 165 10.89 -7.01 -25.61
CA GLU A 165 12.25 -6.55 -25.34
C GLU A 165 12.49 -5.27 -26.14
N GLN A 166 12.90 -4.20 -25.45
CA GLN A 166 13.37 -3.01 -26.14
C GLN A 166 14.60 -3.40 -26.96
N VAL A 167 14.43 -3.48 -28.26
CA VAL A 167 15.54 -3.70 -29.19
C VAL A 167 16.43 -2.46 -29.12
N LYS A 168 17.67 -2.64 -28.69
CA LYS A 168 18.64 -1.54 -28.71
C LYS A 168 18.73 -1.01 -30.13
N PRO A 169 18.61 0.33 -30.31
CA PRO A 169 18.68 0.93 -31.63
C PRO A 169 19.98 0.51 -32.32
N ASN A 170 19.90 0.00 -33.54
CA ASN A 170 21.08 -0.29 -34.33
C ASN A 170 21.60 1.04 -34.88
N LEU A 171 22.65 1.56 -34.21
CA LEU A 171 23.23 2.86 -34.54
C LEU A 171 23.76 2.92 -35.99
N GLU A 172 24.17 1.80 -36.54
CA GLU A 172 24.68 1.69 -37.92
C GLU A 172 23.56 1.88 -38.95
N LEU A 173 22.39 1.28 -38.70
CA LEU A 173 21.20 1.48 -39.51
C LEU A 173 20.61 2.90 -39.36
N LEU A 174 20.65 3.44 -38.18
CA LEU A 174 20.19 4.82 -37.92
C LEU A 174 21.11 5.81 -38.61
N SER A 175 22.44 5.68 -38.53
CA SER A 175 23.37 6.57 -39.17
C SER A 175 23.21 6.58 -40.71
N LYS A 176 23.03 5.40 -41.33
CA LYS A 176 22.85 5.26 -42.76
C LYS A 176 21.55 5.89 -43.28
N ASN A 177 20.48 5.89 -42.46
CA ASN A 177 19.16 6.30 -42.90
C ASN A 177 18.74 7.69 -42.44
N ILE A 178 19.36 8.24 -41.39
CA ILE A 178 18.95 9.49 -40.75
C ILE A 178 20.03 10.58 -40.86
N THR A 179 21.32 10.22 -40.89
CA THR A 179 22.39 11.18 -40.93
C THR A 179 22.32 12.03 -42.23
N SER A 180 22.33 13.34 -42.06
CA SER A 180 22.23 14.32 -43.15
C SER A 180 20.92 14.32 -43.94
N LYS A 181 19.84 13.82 -43.37
CA LYS A 181 18.50 13.87 -43.94
C LYS A 181 17.52 14.61 -43.03
N VAL A 182 16.56 15.28 -43.64
CA VAL A 182 15.45 15.91 -42.91
C VAL A 182 14.44 14.80 -42.62
N VAL A 183 14.20 14.53 -41.31
CA VAL A 183 13.27 13.48 -40.87
C VAL A 183 12.09 14.13 -40.17
N MET A 184 10.87 13.82 -40.61
CA MET A 184 9.66 14.25 -39.95
C MET A 184 9.25 13.14 -38.96
N VAL A 185 9.07 13.49 -37.67
CA VAL A 185 8.53 12.61 -36.64
C VAL A 185 7.09 13.02 -36.44
N THR A 186 6.14 12.11 -36.76
CA THR A 186 4.73 12.25 -36.44
C THR A 186 4.46 11.44 -35.16
N GLY A 187 3.89 12.10 -34.13
CA GLY A 187 3.51 11.49 -32.86
C GLY A 187 2.04 11.12 -32.85
#